data_f5c8dece9d29b3988ab0a89bf9aadb16
#
_entry.id   f5c8dece9d29b3988ab0a89bf9aadb16
#
_cell.length_a   1.000
_cell.length_b   1.000
_cell.length_c   1.000
_cell.angle_alpha   90.00
_cell.angle_beta   90.00
_cell.angle_gamma   90.00
#
_symmetry.space_group_name_H-M   'P 1'
#
loop_
_entity.id
_entity.type
_entity.pdbx_description
1 polymer ?
#
loop_
_entity_poly.entity_id
_entity_poly.type
_entity_poly.pdbx_seq_one_letter_code
_entity_poly.pdbx_strand_id
1 'polypeptide(L)'
;RGGEMKVPPGRYSVVVYNYNTESIRIRGEESYETIEAYTGNCNGLGIEGTEKMVWSPDSLYVLNIDELKIEKSEEVLRLDWKLESVVKKYSFAVEAKGLEYVATVVGSIDGLSDCYCIGKGRGVCSSQPIYFEVRKGDNKVTASFTAFKQVKEMTMPTRMSTSERETSSEKDAIILILKFIKTDNTVQEATIDVTEIIGTLENAGTGEDGKPTPPP
;
A
#
# COMPACT_ATOMS: atom_id res chain seq x y z
N ARG A 1 7.27 -5.08 -23.38
CA ARG A 1 6.83 -5.58 -24.70
C ARG A 1 5.56 -4.86 -25.07
N GLY A 2 5.48 -4.28 -26.29
CA GLY A 2 4.26 -3.65 -26.80
C GLY A 2 3.25 -4.69 -27.27
N GLY A 3 2.01 -4.27 -27.39
CA GLY A 3 0.90 -5.02 -28.00
C GLY A 3 0.16 -4.15 -28.99
N GLU A 4 -0.60 -4.77 -29.88
CA GLU A 4 -1.48 -4.09 -30.81
C GLU A 4 -2.91 -4.55 -30.56
N MET A 5 -3.84 -3.60 -30.56
CA MET A 5 -5.26 -3.85 -30.35
C MET A 5 -6.08 -3.00 -31.32
N LYS A 6 -7.13 -3.59 -31.91
CA LYS A 6 -8.09 -2.86 -32.72
C LYS A 6 -9.28 -2.47 -31.85
N VAL A 7 -9.55 -1.19 -31.77
CA VAL A 7 -10.70 -0.65 -31.02
C VAL A 7 -11.50 0.30 -31.93
N PRO A 8 -12.83 0.35 -31.82
CA PRO A 8 -13.65 1.32 -32.54
C PRO A 8 -13.29 2.77 -32.13
N PRO A 9 -13.58 3.78 -32.97
CA PRO A 9 -13.52 5.17 -32.54
C PRO A 9 -14.46 5.41 -31.35
N GLY A 10 -13.99 6.15 -30.34
CA GLY A 10 -14.77 6.36 -29.12
C GLY A 10 -13.96 7.03 -28.00
N ARG A 11 -14.57 7.13 -26.83
CA ARG A 11 -13.93 7.55 -25.58
C ARG A 11 -13.81 6.34 -24.69
N TYR A 12 -12.63 6.16 -24.09
CA TYR A 12 -12.28 5.00 -23.30
C TYR A 12 -11.64 5.44 -21.98
N SER A 13 -12.01 4.80 -20.90
CA SER A 13 -11.20 4.78 -19.69
C SER A 13 -10.25 3.60 -19.77
N VAL A 14 -8.98 3.82 -19.49
CA VAL A 14 -7.94 2.79 -19.70
C VAL A 14 -7.19 2.54 -18.40
N VAL A 15 -7.04 1.28 -18.08
CA VAL A 15 -6.19 0.80 -16.99
C VAL A 15 -5.13 -0.12 -17.55
N VAL A 16 -3.88 0.11 -17.17
CA VAL A 16 -2.75 -0.76 -17.49
C VAL A 16 -2.01 -1.11 -16.20
N TYR A 17 -1.74 -2.37 -15.99
CA TYR A 17 -1.00 -2.84 -14.81
C TYR A 17 -0.16 -4.08 -15.14
N ASN A 18 0.86 -4.36 -14.30
CA ASN A 18 1.64 -5.58 -14.44
C ASN A 18 0.89 -6.75 -13.81
N TYR A 19 0.98 -7.92 -14.46
CA TYR A 19 0.27 -9.14 -14.05
C TYR A 19 1.18 -10.17 -13.35
N ASN A 20 2.48 -9.93 -13.30
CA ASN A 20 3.46 -10.83 -12.71
C ASN A 20 3.67 -10.54 -11.21
N THR A 21 2.60 -10.63 -10.44
CA THR A 21 2.56 -10.44 -9.00
C THR A 21 2.41 -11.79 -8.29
N GLU A 22 2.98 -11.95 -7.10
CA GLU A 22 2.91 -13.17 -6.29
C GLU A 22 1.82 -13.08 -5.22
N SER A 23 1.77 -11.96 -4.50
CA SER A 23 0.83 -11.73 -3.39
C SER A 23 -0.41 -10.95 -3.81
N ILE A 24 -0.31 -10.11 -4.83
CA ILE A 24 -1.41 -9.24 -5.28
C ILE A 24 -2.37 -10.03 -6.18
N ARG A 25 -3.65 -9.79 -5.94
CA ARG A 25 -4.78 -10.29 -6.72
C ARG A 25 -5.60 -9.10 -7.22
N ILE A 26 -6.25 -9.26 -8.37
CA ILE A 26 -7.12 -8.24 -8.94
C ILE A 26 -8.57 -8.76 -8.89
N ARG A 27 -9.49 -7.86 -8.60
CA ARG A 27 -10.95 -8.10 -8.65
C ARG A 27 -11.66 -6.89 -9.26
N GLY A 28 -12.93 -7.07 -9.66
CA GLY A 28 -13.75 -6.00 -10.21
C GLY A 28 -13.28 -5.54 -11.60
N GLU A 29 -12.65 -6.42 -12.40
CA GLU A 29 -12.09 -6.12 -13.73
C GLU A 29 -13.16 -5.79 -14.77
N GLU A 30 -14.44 -6.02 -14.46
CA GLU A 30 -15.57 -5.71 -15.34
C GLU A 30 -15.85 -4.20 -15.45
N SER A 31 -15.30 -3.36 -14.55
CA SER A 31 -15.52 -1.92 -14.54
C SER A 31 -14.30 -1.14 -14.08
N TYR A 32 -14.04 -0.01 -14.77
CA TYR A 32 -13.05 0.98 -14.38
C TYR A 32 -13.23 1.47 -12.93
N GLU A 33 -14.49 1.60 -12.49
CA GLU A 33 -14.83 2.09 -11.16
C GLU A 33 -14.58 1.08 -10.04
N THR A 34 -14.62 -0.21 -10.38
CA THR A 34 -14.59 -1.32 -9.40
C THR A 34 -13.28 -2.09 -9.38
N ILE A 35 -12.41 -1.89 -10.38
CA ILE A 35 -11.14 -2.62 -10.47
C ILE A 35 -10.22 -2.29 -9.30
N GLU A 36 -9.83 -3.31 -8.56
CA GLU A 36 -9.10 -3.19 -7.31
C GLU A 36 -8.01 -4.26 -7.19
N ALA A 37 -6.84 -3.83 -6.72
CA ALA A 37 -5.76 -4.70 -6.29
C ALA A 37 -5.82 -4.92 -4.78
N TYR A 38 -5.65 -6.16 -4.31
CA TYR A 38 -5.66 -6.53 -2.90
C TYR A 38 -4.74 -7.72 -2.65
N THR A 39 -4.44 -8.00 -1.39
CA THR A 39 -3.69 -9.19 -0.99
C THR A 39 -4.56 -10.15 -0.19
N GLY A 40 -4.20 -11.42 -0.19
CA GLY A 40 -4.96 -12.44 0.56
C GLY A 40 -4.63 -12.44 2.04
N ASN A 41 -5.49 -13.06 2.85
CA ASN A 41 -5.27 -13.22 4.28
C ASN A 41 -4.10 -14.17 4.57
N CYS A 42 -3.42 -13.96 5.69
CA CYS A 42 -2.28 -14.74 6.16
C CYS A 42 -2.72 -16.07 6.82
N ASN A 43 -3.60 -16.81 6.16
CA ASN A 43 -4.05 -18.12 6.64
C ASN A 43 -2.90 -19.13 6.55
N GLY A 44 -2.73 -19.92 7.61
CA GLY A 44 -1.78 -21.03 7.60
C GLY A 44 -0.41 -20.74 8.22
N LEU A 45 -0.15 -19.53 8.75
CA LEU A 45 1.06 -19.24 9.52
C LEU A 45 1.12 -19.96 10.87
N GLY A 46 -0.01 -20.48 11.38
CA GLY A 46 -0.08 -21.19 12.65
C GLY A 46 0.16 -20.32 13.89
N ILE A 47 0.13 -19.00 13.74
CA ILE A 47 0.33 -18.03 14.81
C ILE A 47 -0.99 -17.35 15.08
N GLU A 48 -1.44 -17.36 16.33
CA GLU A 48 -2.72 -16.80 16.74
C GLU A 48 -2.85 -15.31 16.37
N GLY A 49 -3.98 -14.94 15.76
CA GLY A 49 -4.32 -13.59 15.33
C GLY A 49 -3.81 -13.20 13.94
N THR A 50 -2.96 -14.03 13.29
CA THR A 50 -2.48 -13.74 11.92
C THR A 50 -3.53 -14.02 10.86
N GLU A 51 -4.56 -14.79 11.17
CA GLU A 51 -5.69 -15.07 10.26
C GLU A 51 -6.51 -13.82 9.89
N LYS A 52 -6.41 -12.76 10.70
CA LYS A 52 -7.04 -11.46 10.45
C LYS A 52 -6.15 -10.47 9.71
N MET A 53 -4.92 -10.87 9.40
CA MET A 53 -3.95 -10.03 8.71
C MET A 53 -3.92 -10.37 7.22
N VAL A 54 -3.47 -9.43 6.40
CA VAL A 54 -3.22 -9.63 4.97
C VAL A 54 -1.73 -9.61 4.68
N TRP A 55 -1.31 -10.24 3.58
CA TRP A 55 0.08 -10.21 3.14
C TRP A 55 0.50 -8.81 2.68
N SER A 56 1.75 -8.44 2.92
CA SER A 56 2.37 -7.29 2.26
C SER A 56 2.28 -7.44 0.74
N PRO A 57 1.82 -6.39 0.00
CA PRO A 57 1.78 -6.44 -1.46
C PRO A 57 3.19 -6.47 -2.04
N ASP A 58 3.39 -7.23 -3.10
CA ASP A 58 4.58 -7.14 -3.95
C ASP A 58 4.49 -5.95 -4.93
N SER A 59 5.37 -5.88 -5.92
CA SER A 59 5.43 -4.70 -6.79
C SER A 59 4.25 -4.63 -7.75
N LEU A 60 3.47 -3.57 -7.66
CA LEU A 60 2.42 -3.23 -8.62
C LEU A 60 2.72 -1.89 -9.29
N TYR A 61 2.71 -1.90 -10.61
CA TYR A 61 2.84 -0.71 -11.45
C TYR A 61 1.54 -0.49 -12.21
N VAL A 62 1.02 0.71 -12.15
CA VAL A 62 -0.29 1.07 -12.70
C VAL A 62 -0.19 2.33 -13.54
N LEU A 63 -0.99 2.40 -14.58
CA LEU A 63 -1.39 3.62 -15.27
C LEU A 63 -2.91 3.61 -15.37
N ASN A 64 -3.55 4.69 -14.99
CA ASN A 64 -4.97 4.94 -15.22
C ASN A 64 -5.16 6.21 -16.05
N ILE A 65 -6.04 6.15 -17.02
CA ILE A 65 -6.41 7.25 -17.90
C ILE A 65 -7.94 7.33 -17.90
N ASP A 66 -8.48 8.41 -17.37
CA ASP A 66 -9.93 8.60 -17.23
C ASP A 66 -10.61 8.76 -18.59
N GLU A 67 -9.95 9.44 -19.53
CA GLU A 67 -10.49 9.66 -20.87
C GLU A 67 -9.40 9.58 -21.94
N LEU A 68 -9.46 8.54 -22.76
CA LEU A 68 -8.69 8.39 -23.98
C LEU A 68 -9.64 8.50 -25.17
N LYS A 69 -9.50 9.55 -25.98
CA LYS A 69 -10.27 9.72 -27.21
C LYS A 69 -9.56 9.05 -28.37
N ILE A 70 -10.23 8.11 -29.04
CA ILE A 70 -9.75 7.46 -30.26
C ILE A 70 -10.63 7.93 -31.43
N GLU A 71 -10.00 8.59 -32.39
CA GLU A 71 -10.66 9.08 -33.60
C GLU A 71 -10.56 8.03 -34.72
N LYS A 72 -11.49 8.12 -35.69
CA LYS A 72 -11.41 7.25 -36.88
C LYS A 72 -10.19 7.63 -37.69
N SER A 73 -9.25 6.71 -37.86
CA SER A 73 -8.02 6.90 -38.65
C SER A 73 -7.67 5.59 -39.34
N GLU A 74 -7.01 5.68 -40.51
CA GLU A 74 -6.36 4.56 -41.18
C GLU A 74 -4.94 4.33 -40.66
N GLU A 75 -4.40 5.30 -39.93
CA GLU A 75 -3.08 5.22 -39.34
C GLU A 75 -3.12 4.58 -37.95
N VAL A 76 -2.05 3.87 -37.60
CA VAL A 76 -1.88 3.26 -36.28
C VAL A 76 -1.54 4.33 -35.25
N LEU A 77 -2.41 4.51 -34.26
CA LEU A 77 -2.12 5.34 -33.10
C LEU A 77 -1.08 4.61 -32.21
N ARG A 78 0.05 5.24 -31.98
CA ARG A 78 1.08 4.74 -31.06
C ARG A 78 1.00 5.49 -29.75
N LEU A 79 0.95 4.74 -28.64
CA LEU A 79 0.89 5.28 -27.28
C LEU A 79 2.04 4.69 -26.49
N ASP A 80 2.93 5.55 -26.00
CA ASP A 80 4.02 5.17 -25.11
C ASP A 80 3.62 5.50 -23.68
N TRP A 81 3.38 4.48 -22.88
CA TRP A 81 2.89 4.62 -21.53
C TRP A 81 3.94 4.27 -20.49
N LYS A 82 4.08 5.12 -19.48
CA LYS A 82 4.91 4.88 -18.31
C LYS A 82 4.01 4.53 -17.13
N LEU A 83 4.15 3.31 -16.61
CA LEU A 83 3.48 2.88 -15.41
C LEU A 83 4.23 3.39 -14.17
N GLU A 84 3.48 3.73 -13.13
CA GLU A 84 4.03 4.16 -11.85
C GLU A 84 3.81 3.10 -10.78
N SER A 85 4.78 2.95 -9.87
CA SER A 85 4.61 2.07 -8.72
C SER A 85 3.54 2.63 -7.80
N VAL A 86 2.55 1.81 -7.45
CA VAL A 86 1.50 2.13 -6.46
C VAL A 86 1.74 1.45 -5.12
N VAL A 87 2.89 0.81 -4.96
CA VAL A 87 3.35 0.17 -3.72
C VAL A 87 4.57 0.91 -3.21
N LYS A 88 4.60 1.17 -1.91
CA LYS A 88 5.71 1.80 -1.20
C LYS A 88 6.34 0.81 -0.22
N LYS A 89 7.67 0.80 -0.17
CA LYS A 89 8.44 -0.03 0.76
C LYS A 89 8.83 0.78 1.99
N TYR A 90 8.65 0.16 3.15
CA TYR A 90 9.05 0.69 4.45
C TYR A 90 10.07 -0.26 5.08
N SER A 91 11.00 0.29 5.86
CA SER A 91 11.98 -0.48 6.61
C SER A 91 12.17 0.17 7.96
N PHE A 92 12.34 -0.65 8.99
CA PHE A 92 12.58 -0.15 10.35
C PHE A 92 13.58 -1.02 11.10
N ALA A 93 14.15 -0.44 12.15
CA ALA A 93 14.94 -1.13 13.15
C ALA A 93 14.49 -0.63 14.53
N VAL A 94 14.16 -1.56 15.42
CA VAL A 94 13.76 -1.24 16.81
C VAL A 94 14.72 -1.94 17.75
N GLU A 95 15.33 -1.19 18.66
CA GLU A 95 16.15 -1.76 19.72
C GLU A 95 15.27 -2.44 20.77
N ALA A 96 15.63 -3.64 21.17
CA ALA A 96 14.92 -4.42 22.15
C ALA A 96 15.89 -5.20 23.03
N LYS A 97 15.57 -5.30 24.31
CA LYS A 97 16.33 -6.08 25.31
C LYS A 97 15.66 -7.42 25.56
N GLY A 98 16.42 -8.42 25.94
CA GLY A 98 15.90 -9.75 26.28
C GLY A 98 15.55 -10.59 25.04
N LEU A 99 16.08 -10.25 23.88
CA LEU A 99 15.83 -11.00 22.63
C LEU A 99 16.40 -12.41 22.67
N GLU A 100 17.33 -12.70 23.56
CA GLU A 100 17.87 -14.07 23.79
C GLU A 100 16.80 -15.07 24.25
N TYR A 101 15.74 -14.58 24.90
CA TYR A 101 14.60 -15.39 25.34
C TYR A 101 13.46 -15.48 24.31
N VAL A 102 13.59 -14.84 23.17
CA VAL A 102 12.56 -14.77 22.12
C VAL A 102 12.87 -15.81 21.04
N ALA A 103 11.92 -16.68 20.77
CA ALA A 103 12.00 -17.68 19.69
C ALA A 103 11.67 -17.04 18.33
N THR A 104 10.59 -16.27 18.25
CA THR A 104 10.09 -15.68 17.00
C THR A 104 9.49 -14.29 17.27
N VAL A 105 9.59 -13.41 16.28
CA VAL A 105 8.91 -12.11 16.29
C VAL A 105 8.01 -12.02 15.06
N VAL A 106 6.74 -11.66 15.29
CA VAL A 106 5.74 -11.40 14.25
C VAL A 106 5.49 -9.91 14.20
N GLY A 107 5.49 -9.35 13.01
CA GLY A 107 5.19 -7.95 12.78
C GLY A 107 3.90 -7.75 12.02
N SER A 108 3.15 -6.73 12.40
CA SER A 108 2.05 -6.21 11.60
C SER A 108 1.97 -4.69 11.71
N ILE A 109 1.35 -4.08 10.71
CA ILE A 109 1.06 -2.64 10.71
C ILE A 109 -0.38 -2.43 10.36
N ASP A 110 -1.06 -1.60 11.14
CA ASP A 110 -2.44 -1.17 10.95
C ASP A 110 -2.50 0.29 10.50
N GLY A 111 -3.60 0.71 9.86
CA GLY A 111 -3.79 2.07 9.39
C GLY A 111 -3.15 2.40 8.03
N LEU A 112 -2.53 1.43 7.34
CA LEU A 112 -2.08 1.57 5.95
C LEU A 112 -3.08 0.94 4.98
N SER A 113 -2.98 1.33 3.70
CA SER A 113 -3.85 0.78 2.65
C SER A 113 -3.48 -0.67 2.36
N ASP A 114 -4.42 -1.57 2.57
CA ASP A 114 -4.34 -3.00 2.29
C ASP A 114 -4.92 -3.38 0.92
N CYS A 115 -5.55 -2.42 0.23
CA CYS A 115 -6.00 -2.52 -1.14
C CYS A 115 -5.84 -1.20 -1.91
N TYR A 116 -5.95 -1.26 -3.25
CA TYR A 116 -5.76 -0.14 -4.14
C TYR A 116 -6.80 -0.13 -5.26
N CYS A 117 -7.67 0.88 -5.29
CA CYS A 117 -8.62 1.10 -6.38
C CYS A 117 -7.87 1.60 -7.62
N ILE A 118 -7.60 0.70 -8.56
CA ILE A 118 -6.75 0.97 -9.73
C ILE A 118 -7.35 2.07 -10.61
N GLY A 119 -8.63 1.99 -10.93
CA GLY A 119 -9.30 2.99 -11.76
C GLY A 119 -9.35 4.37 -11.10
N LYS A 120 -9.53 4.42 -9.79
CA LYS A 120 -9.55 5.69 -9.03
C LYS A 120 -8.17 6.20 -8.65
N GLY A 121 -7.12 5.40 -8.85
CA GLY A 121 -5.74 5.77 -8.55
C GLY A 121 -5.46 6.02 -7.06
N ARG A 122 -6.16 5.33 -6.14
CA ARG A 122 -6.02 5.55 -4.70
C ARG A 122 -6.02 4.27 -3.87
N GLY A 123 -5.24 4.27 -2.79
CA GLY A 123 -5.30 3.25 -1.76
C GLY A 123 -6.56 3.37 -0.91
N VAL A 124 -7.02 2.25 -0.40
CA VAL A 124 -8.16 2.15 0.51
C VAL A 124 -7.72 1.37 1.73
N CYS A 125 -8.01 1.90 2.92
CA CYS A 125 -7.84 1.16 4.17
C CYS A 125 -9.11 0.33 4.43
N SER A 126 -8.96 -0.99 4.52
CA SER A 126 -10.05 -1.89 4.88
C SER A 126 -10.00 -2.38 6.32
N SER A 127 -9.20 -1.76 7.17
CA SER A 127 -9.03 -2.12 8.58
C SER A 127 -8.37 -3.50 8.84
N GLN A 128 -7.69 -4.07 7.87
CA GLN A 128 -6.92 -5.30 8.07
C GLN A 128 -5.43 -4.99 8.22
N PRO A 129 -4.80 -5.40 9.34
CA PRO A 129 -3.37 -5.21 9.52
C PRO A 129 -2.56 -5.94 8.44
N ILE A 130 -1.52 -5.30 7.94
CA ILE A 130 -0.58 -5.90 6.98
C ILE A 130 0.49 -6.66 7.76
N TYR A 131 0.59 -7.95 7.51
CA TYR A 131 1.62 -8.84 8.07
C TYR A 131 2.95 -8.68 7.35
N PHE A 132 4.05 -8.79 8.10
CA PHE A 132 5.40 -8.88 7.57
C PHE A 132 6.33 -9.67 8.49
N GLU A 133 7.37 -10.24 7.90
CA GLU A 133 8.40 -10.97 8.64
C GLU A 133 9.37 -10.02 9.35
N VAL A 134 9.72 -10.37 10.58
CA VAL A 134 10.68 -9.64 11.40
C VAL A 134 11.93 -10.49 11.63
N ARG A 135 13.08 -9.89 11.38
CA ARG A 135 14.37 -10.52 11.65
C ARG A 135 14.86 -10.10 13.02
N LYS A 136 15.14 -11.09 13.85
CA LYS A 136 15.71 -10.91 15.18
C LYS A 136 17.24 -10.85 15.08
N GLY A 137 17.87 -9.81 15.63
CA GLY A 137 19.30 -9.72 15.92
C GLY A 137 19.55 -9.85 17.41
N ASP A 138 20.76 -9.52 17.86
CA ASP A 138 21.16 -9.66 19.28
C ASP A 138 20.47 -8.65 20.19
N ASN A 139 20.40 -7.39 19.77
CA ASN A 139 19.83 -6.28 20.54
C ASN A 139 18.80 -5.44 19.74
N LYS A 140 18.42 -5.89 18.57
CA LYS A 140 17.46 -5.19 17.72
C LYS A 140 16.64 -6.15 16.88
N VAL A 141 15.46 -5.72 16.49
CA VAL A 141 14.62 -6.34 15.48
C VAL A 141 14.56 -5.44 14.25
N THR A 142 14.61 -6.04 13.06
CA THR A 142 14.55 -5.33 11.79
C THR A 142 13.51 -5.95 10.89
N ALA A 143 12.81 -5.13 10.12
CA ALA A 143 11.91 -5.63 9.09
C ALA A 143 11.84 -4.68 7.89
N SER A 144 11.38 -5.22 6.78
CA SER A 144 10.92 -4.46 5.63
C SER A 144 9.57 -5.00 5.20
N PHE A 145 8.65 -4.12 4.91
CA PHE A 145 7.33 -4.46 4.39
C PHE A 145 6.92 -3.45 3.30
N THR A 146 5.85 -3.78 2.62
CA THR A 146 5.27 -2.94 1.58
C THR A 146 3.79 -2.71 1.88
N ALA A 147 3.27 -1.57 1.46
CA ALA A 147 1.85 -1.23 1.50
C ALA A 147 1.46 -0.47 0.24
N PHE A 148 0.18 -0.46 -0.11
CA PHE A 148 -0.30 0.40 -1.18
C PHE A 148 -0.18 1.88 -0.79
N LYS A 149 0.14 2.72 -1.76
CA LYS A 149 0.22 4.17 -1.55
C LYS A 149 -1.14 4.72 -1.15
N GLN A 150 -1.16 5.50 -0.07
CA GLN A 150 -2.30 6.32 0.27
C GLN A 150 -2.22 7.60 -0.55
N VAL A 151 -3.23 7.90 -1.33
CA VAL A 151 -3.37 9.23 -1.92
C VAL A 151 -4.10 10.08 -0.88
N LYS A 152 -3.42 11.06 -0.30
CA LYS A 152 -4.09 12.12 0.47
C LYS A 152 -5.09 12.77 -0.47
N GLU A 153 -6.38 12.69 -0.18
CA GLU A 153 -7.34 13.55 -0.82
C GLU A 153 -6.88 15.00 -0.59
N MET A 154 -6.42 15.65 -1.67
CA MET A 154 -6.31 17.10 -1.66
C MET A 154 -7.76 17.58 -1.50
N THR A 155 -8.12 17.98 -0.29
CA THR A 155 -9.34 18.72 -0.04
C THR A 155 -9.28 19.98 -0.90
N MET A 156 -9.89 19.92 -2.09
CA MET A 156 -10.23 21.11 -2.83
C MET A 156 -11.13 21.96 -1.93
N PRO A 157 -10.88 23.23 -1.72
CA PRO A 157 -11.78 24.09 -0.98
C PRO A 157 -13.06 24.25 -1.81
N THR A 158 -14.04 23.40 -1.56
CA THR A 158 -15.38 23.57 -2.11
C THR A 158 -15.97 24.80 -1.42
N ARG A 159 -16.18 25.86 -2.20
CA ARG A 159 -16.92 27.03 -1.75
C ARG A 159 -18.35 26.62 -1.38
N MET A 160 -18.67 26.93 -0.14
CA MET A 160 -20.01 27.15 0.46
C MET A 160 -21.10 26.08 0.27
N SER A 161 -21.40 25.41 1.36
CA SER A 161 -22.77 25.48 1.91
C SER A 161 -22.73 25.25 3.43
N THR A 162 -23.40 26.13 4.10
CA THR A 162 -23.61 26.25 5.53
C THR A 162 -24.23 24.99 6.13
N SER A 163 -23.79 24.68 7.32
CA SER A 163 -24.47 23.92 8.39
C SER A 163 -23.83 22.59 8.78
N GLU A 164 -23.20 22.65 9.95
CA GLU A 164 -23.12 21.65 11.01
C GLU A 164 -22.56 20.25 10.70
N ARG A 165 -21.32 20.08 11.02
CA ARG A 165 -20.71 19.20 12.01
C ARG A 165 -19.21 19.15 11.79
N GLU A 166 -18.48 19.83 12.66
CA GLU A 166 -17.09 19.54 12.93
C GLU A 166 -17.00 18.11 13.49
N THR A 167 -16.83 17.13 12.62
CA THR A 167 -16.16 15.90 12.95
C THR A 167 -14.72 16.14 12.55
N SER A 168 -13.87 16.44 13.52
CA SER A 168 -12.43 16.29 13.43
C SER A 168 -12.18 14.93 12.78
N SER A 169 -11.62 14.92 11.56
CA SER A 169 -11.05 13.70 11.01
C SER A 169 -9.89 13.34 11.95
N GLU A 170 -10.13 12.47 12.93
CA GLU A 170 -9.07 11.73 13.57
C GLU A 170 -8.28 11.13 12.41
N LYS A 171 -7.03 11.57 12.25
CA LYS A 171 -6.09 10.89 11.38
C LYS A 171 -6.04 9.46 11.90
N ASP A 172 -6.49 8.51 11.12
CA ASP A 172 -6.40 7.10 11.48
C ASP A 172 -4.94 6.84 11.86
N ALA A 173 -4.73 6.42 13.10
CA ALA A 173 -3.39 6.19 13.63
C ALA A 173 -2.75 5.02 12.89
N ILE A 174 -1.48 5.16 12.51
CA ILE A 174 -0.70 4.08 11.91
C ILE A 174 0.06 3.39 13.03
N ILE A 175 -0.31 2.15 13.30
CA ILE A 175 0.14 1.39 14.47
C ILE A 175 1.01 0.22 14.04
N LEU A 176 2.28 0.24 14.44
CA LEU A 176 3.19 -0.89 14.32
C LEU A 176 3.02 -1.82 15.52
N ILE A 177 2.75 -3.08 15.29
CA ILE A 177 2.56 -4.11 16.32
C ILE A 177 3.63 -5.18 16.15
N LEU A 178 4.38 -5.44 17.22
CA LEU A 178 5.39 -6.49 17.29
C LEU A 178 5.00 -7.50 18.37
N LYS A 179 4.78 -8.75 18.00
CA LYS A 179 4.52 -9.87 18.90
C LYS A 179 5.78 -10.70 19.09
N PHE A 180 6.31 -10.72 20.28
CA PHE A 180 7.48 -11.51 20.69
C PHE A 180 7.02 -12.81 21.30
N ILE A 181 7.25 -13.92 20.61
CA ILE A 181 6.95 -15.26 21.09
C ILE A 181 8.22 -15.79 21.74
N LYS A 182 8.17 -16.00 23.05
CA LYS A 182 9.32 -16.48 23.84
C LYS A 182 9.51 -17.98 23.71
N THR A 183 10.67 -18.46 24.14
CA THR A 183 11.03 -19.89 24.14
C THR A 183 10.14 -20.75 25.04
N ASP A 184 9.47 -20.15 26.03
CA ASP A 184 8.46 -20.77 26.89
C ASP A 184 7.03 -20.68 26.35
N ASN A 185 6.86 -20.23 25.06
CA ASN A 185 5.60 -19.96 24.38
C ASN A 185 4.77 -18.80 24.97
N THR A 186 5.30 -18.03 25.91
CA THR A 186 4.62 -16.79 26.31
C THR A 186 4.75 -15.74 25.22
N VAL A 187 3.68 -14.92 25.05
CA VAL A 187 3.63 -13.86 24.03
C VAL A 187 3.69 -12.50 24.74
N GLN A 188 4.56 -11.65 24.27
CA GLN A 188 4.61 -10.25 24.67
C GLN A 188 4.37 -9.37 23.43
N GLU A 189 3.47 -8.41 23.54
CA GLU A 189 3.17 -7.48 22.46
C GLU A 189 3.71 -6.10 22.76
N ALA A 190 4.28 -5.45 21.73
CA ALA A 190 4.66 -4.04 21.75
C ALA A 190 3.91 -3.32 20.64
N THR A 191 3.26 -2.23 21.00
CA THR A 191 2.50 -1.36 20.10
C THR A 191 3.18 0.00 20.02
N ILE A 192 3.45 0.48 18.81
CA ILE A 192 4.16 1.73 18.55
C ILE A 192 3.35 2.56 17.55
N ASP A 193 2.96 3.77 17.93
CA ASP A 193 2.39 4.73 16.99
C ASP A 193 3.50 5.30 16.10
N VAL A 194 3.37 5.07 14.82
CA VAL A 194 4.32 5.49 13.77
C VAL A 194 3.72 6.50 12.78
N THR A 195 2.57 7.05 13.11
CA THR A 195 1.79 7.97 12.26
C THR A 195 2.62 9.15 11.77
N GLU A 196 3.31 9.83 12.69
CA GLU A 196 4.14 10.99 12.33
C GLU A 196 5.37 10.60 11.50
N ILE A 197 6.00 9.47 11.84
CA ILE A 197 7.18 8.96 11.13
C ILE A 197 6.81 8.63 9.67
N ILE A 198 5.74 7.88 9.47
CA ILE A 198 5.28 7.51 8.12
C ILE A 198 4.79 8.74 7.35
N GLY A 199 4.06 9.64 8.00
CA GLY A 199 3.62 10.89 7.40
C GLY A 199 4.79 11.77 6.92
N THR A 200 5.90 11.80 7.65
CA THR A 200 7.11 12.52 7.25
C THR A 200 7.78 11.84 6.05
N LEU A 201 7.89 10.51 6.04
CA LEU A 201 8.45 9.75 4.93
C LEU A 201 7.61 9.87 3.64
N GLU A 202 6.30 10.02 3.76
CA GLU A 202 5.41 10.24 2.61
C GLU A 202 5.58 11.63 2.01
N ASN A 203 5.78 12.65 2.84
CA ASN A 203 6.02 14.02 2.39
C ASN A 203 7.41 14.22 1.78
N ALA A 204 8.43 13.51 2.26
CA ALA A 204 9.80 13.58 1.73
C ALA A 204 9.95 12.97 0.32
N GLY A 205 9.01 12.14 -0.12
CA GLY A 205 9.02 11.49 -1.44
C GLY A 205 8.46 12.34 -2.58
N THR A 206 8.00 13.57 -2.34
CA THR A 206 7.44 14.50 -3.35
C THR A 206 8.41 15.55 -3.85
N GLY A 207 9.73 15.41 -3.60
CA GLY A 207 10.76 16.25 -4.21
C GLY A 207 10.91 15.94 -5.71
N GLU A 208 10.87 16.98 -6.53
CA GLU A 208 10.83 16.97 -8.01
C GLU A 208 12.02 16.28 -8.71
N ASP A 209 13.03 15.81 -8.03
CA ASP A 209 14.24 15.26 -8.65
C ASP A 209 14.75 14.00 -7.91
N GLY A 210 14.12 12.90 -8.05
CA GLY A 210 14.62 11.50 -7.84
C GLY A 210 16.00 11.24 -7.19
N LYS A 211 16.58 12.16 -6.41
CA LYS A 211 17.81 11.96 -5.65
C LYS A 211 17.52 11.99 -4.15
N PRO A 212 17.94 10.96 -3.40
CA PRO A 212 17.89 11.01 -1.95
C PRO A 212 18.88 12.06 -1.44
N THR A 213 18.36 13.06 -0.72
CA THR A 213 19.22 13.99 0.06
C THR A 213 19.71 13.23 1.30
N PRO A 214 21.03 13.21 1.59
CA PRO A 214 21.55 12.61 2.82
C PRO A 214 21.09 13.46 4.02
N PRO A 215 20.85 12.85 5.18
CA PRO A 215 20.49 13.55 6.40
C PRO A 215 21.63 14.46 6.89
N PRO A 216 21.32 15.55 7.60
CA PRO A 216 22.29 16.49 8.13
C PRO A 216 23.21 15.87 9.19
#